data_854cfdb847336bcad088e1ad884d6a1e
#
_entry.id   854cfdb847336bcad088e1ad884d6a1e
#
_cell.length_a   1.000
_cell.length_b   1.000
_cell.length_c   1.000
_cell.angle_alpha   90.00
_cell.angle_beta   90.00
_cell.angle_gamma   90.00
#
_symmetry.space_group_name_H-M   'P 1'
#
loop_
_entity.id
_entity.type
_entity.pdbx_description
1 polymer ?
#
loop_
_entity_poly.entity_id
_entity_poly.type
_entity_poly.pdbx_seq_one_letter_code
_entity_poly.pdbx_strand_id
1 'polypeptide(L)'
;RNISITMNAPVSNSWASFDVDLVNEANNEVESVPIDIEFYNGVDGGESWSEGGQTQDVSLSSAPAGRYMLRIDGKWQNWQQPLPVTVKVEQNITRGTNFCCAFILLLIIPLVSIIRKWLFESSRWGQSMFSTSGSSNDSSSDSCSSCSGD
;
A
#
# COMPACT_ATOMS: atom_id res chain seq x y z
N ARG A 1 3.32 -16.39 -18.48
CA ARG A 1 3.05 -16.63 -17.05
C ARG A 1 3.99 -15.78 -16.21
N ASN A 2 3.55 -15.35 -15.04
CA ASN A 2 4.41 -14.60 -14.13
C ASN A 2 5.29 -15.58 -13.36
N ILE A 3 6.58 -15.26 -13.25
CA ILE A 3 7.54 -16.00 -12.43
C ILE A 3 8.04 -15.04 -11.36
N SER A 4 8.07 -15.48 -10.10
CA SER A 4 8.78 -14.78 -9.03
C SER A 4 9.96 -15.61 -8.58
N ILE A 5 11.08 -14.95 -8.46
CA ILE A 5 12.33 -15.52 -7.95
C ILE A 5 12.60 -14.81 -6.63
N THR A 6 12.52 -15.56 -5.54
CA THR A 6 12.89 -15.07 -4.20
C THR A 6 14.24 -15.65 -3.87
N MET A 7 15.19 -14.79 -3.55
CA MET A 7 16.55 -15.17 -3.17
C MET A 7 16.81 -14.74 -1.73
N ASN A 8 17.33 -15.64 -0.93
CA ASN A 8 17.76 -15.39 0.43
C ASN A 8 19.24 -15.73 0.58
N ALA A 9 20.03 -14.76 1.07
CA ALA A 9 21.43 -14.91 1.39
C ALA A 9 21.69 -14.32 2.77
N PRO A 10 22.14 -15.11 3.77
CA PRO A 10 22.36 -14.65 5.14
C PRO A 10 23.65 -13.82 5.26
N VAL A 11 23.67 -12.66 4.62
CA VAL A 11 24.77 -11.69 4.74
C VAL A 11 24.62 -10.88 6.03
N SER A 12 25.74 -10.50 6.64
CA SER A 12 25.78 -9.66 7.85
C SER A 12 26.93 -8.69 7.75
N ASN A 13 26.63 -7.39 7.85
CA ASN A 13 27.56 -6.29 7.61
C ASN A 13 28.32 -6.47 6.28
N SER A 14 27.59 -6.89 5.23
CA SER A 14 28.14 -7.33 3.96
C SER A 14 27.07 -7.26 2.87
N TRP A 15 27.53 -7.46 1.63
CA TRP A 15 26.67 -7.52 0.45
C TRP A 15 26.96 -8.75 -0.39
N ALA A 16 25.99 -9.14 -1.20
CA ALA A 16 26.11 -10.16 -2.25
C ALA A 16 25.27 -9.72 -3.46
N SER A 17 25.84 -9.84 -4.64
CA SER A 17 25.20 -9.53 -5.92
C SER A 17 25.10 -10.81 -6.75
N PHE A 18 23.95 -11.06 -7.32
CA PHE A 18 23.66 -12.23 -8.12
C PHE A 18 23.08 -11.81 -9.47
N ASP A 19 23.68 -12.34 -10.53
CA ASP A 19 23.12 -12.25 -11.88
C ASP A 19 22.34 -13.53 -12.14
N VAL A 20 21.03 -13.41 -12.25
CA VAL A 20 20.12 -14.55 -12.46
C VAL A 20 19.65 -14.55 -13.89
N ASP A 21 20.09 -15.55 -14.66
CA ASP A 21 19.74 -15.73 -16.05
C ASP A 21 18.69 -16.84 -16.18
N LEU A 22 17.56 -16.48 -16.77
CA LEU A 22 16.53 -17.41 -17.18
C LEU A 22 16.65 -17.71 -18.67
N VAL A 23 17.19 -18.87 -19.00
CA VAL A 23 17.43 -19.30 -20.38
C VAL A 23 16.30 -20.18 -20.87
N ASN A 24 15.62 -19.76 -21.92
CA ASN A 24 14.59 -20.57 -22.57
C ASN A 24 15.26 -21.64 -23.48
N GLU A 25 15.06 -22.92 -23.18
CA GLU A 25 15.66 -24.02 -23.95
C GLU A 25 15.15 -24.14 -25.39
N ALA A 26 14.00 -23.56 -25.71
CA ALA A 26 13.40 -23.67 -27.04
C ALA A 26 14.00 -22.70 -28.07
N ASN A 27 14.33 -21.49 -27.64
CA ASN A 27 14.81 -20.40 -28.52
C ASN A 27 16.15 -19.79 -28.08
N ASN A 28 16.76 -20.30 -26.99
CA ASN A 28 17.97 -19.77 -26.36
C ASN A 28 17.87 -18.27 -25.98
N GLU A 29 16.66 -17.78 -25.75
CA GLU A 29 16.45 -16.44 -25.25
C GLU A 29 16.84 -16.38 -23.78
N VAL A 30 17.63 -15.37 -23.42
CA VAL A 30 18.15 -15.19 -22.06
C VAL A 30 17.53 -13.91 -21.49
N GLU A 31 16.86 -14.05 -20.37
CA GLU A 31 16.36 -12.92 -19.57
C GLU A 31 17.22 -12.84 -18.30
N SER A 32 18.01 -11.78 -18.17
CA SER A 32 18.95 -11.58 -17.06
C SER A 32 18.36 -10.59 -16.07
N VAL A 33 18.40 -10.94 -14.80
CA VAL A 33 17.89 -10.11 -13.70
C VAL A 33 18.97 -10.01 -12.62
N PRO A 34 19.49 -8.81 -12.35
CA PRO A 34 20.39 -8.59 -11.23
C PRO A 34 19.59 -8.57 -9.91
N ILE A 35 20.13 -9.23 -8.90
CA ILE A 35 19.58 -9.27 -7.53
C ILE A 35 20.68 -8.92 -6.56
N ASP A 36 20.54 -7.76 -5.89
CA ASP A 36 21.48 -7.30 -4.89
C ASP A 36 20.88 -7.50 -3.50
N ILE A 37 21.65 -8.12 -2.62
CA ILE A 37 21.28 -8.40 -1.23
C ILE A 37 22.34 -7.79 -0.35
N GLU A 38 21.92 -6.91 0.55
CA GLU A 38 22.81 -6.25 1.51
C GLU A 38 22.12 -6.13 2.86
N PHE A 39 22.88 -6.35 3.90
CA PHE A 39 22.39 -6.18 5.25
C PHE A 39 23.50 -5.66 6.16
N TYR A 40 23.24 -4.51 6.75
CA TYR A 40 24.13 -3.84 7.70
C TYR A 40 23.41 -3.60 9.02
N ASN A 41 24.14 -3.77 10.11
CA ASN A 41 23.64 -3.47 11.44
C ASN A 41 24.75 -2.94 12.35
N GLY A 42 24.38 -2.14 13.32
CA GLY A 42 25.34 -1.54 14.25
C GLY A 42 24.66 -0.90 15.44
N VAL A 43 25.49 -0.28 16.29
CA VAL A 43 25.06 0.53 17.42
C VAL A 43 25.74 1.89 17.30
N ASP A 44 24.96 2.95 17.31
CA ASP A 44 25.45 4.33 17.32
C ASP A 44 24.76 5.12 18.43
N GLY A 45 25.56 5.82 19.25
CA GLY A 45 25.01 6.61 20.37
C GLY A 45 24.22 5.82 21.42
N GLY A 46 24.35 4.48 21.47
CA GLY A 46 23.56 3.59 22.33
C GLY A 46 22.27 3.08 21.71
N GLU A 47 21.95 3.48 20.49
CA GLU A 47 20.79 3.00 19.71
C GLU A 47 21.25 1.97 18.67
N SER A 48 20.49 0.85 18.56
CA SER A 48 20.74 -0.17 17.54
C SER A 48 20.05 0.22 16.25
N TRP A 49 20.75 0.08 15.13
CA TRP A 49 20.20 0.31 13.79
C TRP A 49 20.44 -0.89 12.89
N SER A 50 19.59 -1.06 11.88
CA SER A 50 19.77 -2.04 10.80
C SER A 50 19.28 -1.45 9.49
N GLU A 51 19.98 -1.78 8.39
CA GLU A 51 19.66 -1.32 7.04
C GLU A 51 19.80 -2.48 6.06
N GLY A 52 18.94 -2.48 5.02
CA GLY A 52 18.86 -3.52 4.01
C GLY A 52 18.05 -4.74 4.43
N GLY A 53 18.27 -5.86 3.73
CA GLY A 53 17.56 -7.11 3.97
C GLY A 53 18.32 -8.32 3.41
N GLN A 54 18.13 -9.47 4.02
CA GLN A 54 18.74 -10.73 3.60
C GLN A 54 17.91 -11.48 2.55
N THR A 55 16.76 -10.95 2.16
CA THR A 55 15.86 -11.57 1.19
C THR A 55 15.42 -10.53 0.18
N GLN A 56 15.52 -10.89 -1.10
CA GLN A 56 15.06 -10.06 -2.20
C GLN A 56 14.18 -10.90 -3.12
N ASP A 57 13.09 -10.31 -3.61
CA ASP A 57 12.21 -10.95 -4.59
C ASP A 57 12.13 -10.12 -5.88
N VAL A 58 12.18 -10.83 -7.00
CA VAL A 58 12.03 -10.26 -8.32
C VAL A 58 10.93 -11.00 -9.07
N SER A 59 10.09 -10.24 -9.74
CA SER A 59 8.99 -10.78 -10.53
C SER A 59 9.21 -10.51 -12.02
N LEU A 60 9.28 -11.57 -12.79
CA LEU A 60 9.27 -11.53 -14.25
C LEU A 60 7.82 -11.66 -14.74
N SER A 61 7.38 -10.66 -15.50
CA SER A 61 6.03 -10.65 -16.06
C SER A 61 6.11 -11.11 -17.51
N SER A 62 5.52 -12.22 -17.87
CA SER A 62 5.39 -12.65 -19.28
C SER A 62 6.39 -13.71 -19.79
N ALA A 63 6.81 -14.65 -18.93
CA ALA A 63 7.53 -15.80 -19.43
C ALA A 63 6.59 -16.72 -20.23
N PRO A 64 6.90 -17.04 -21.53
CA PRO A 64 6.16 -18.01 -22.30
C PRO A 64 6.13 -19.38 -21.61
N ALA A 65 5.21 -20.26 -22.00
CA ALA A 65 5.21 -21.61 -21.50
C ALA A 65 6.35 -22.39 -22.17
N GLY A 66 7.25 -23.01 -21.37
CA GLY A 66 8.40 -23.72 -21.88
C GLY A 66 9.26 -24.31 -20.77
N ARG A 67 10.37 -24.90 -21.16
CA ARG A 67 11.44 -25.32 -20.27
C ARG A 67 12.44 -24.19 -20.16
N TYR A 68 12.87 -23.90 -18.94
CA TYR A 68 13.84 -22.89 -18.63
C TYR A 68 14.98 -23.47 -17.80
N MET A 69 16.18 -23.07 -18.12
CA MET A 69 17.37 -23.29 -17.31
C MET A 69 17.62 -22.03 -16.50
N LEU A 70 17.77 -22.17 -15.21
CA LEU A 70 18.16 -21.09 -14.31
C LEU A 70 19.67 -21.14 -14.10
N ARG A 71 20.38 -20.08 -14.50
CA ARG A 71 21.80 -19.91 -14.24
C ARG A 71 21.96 -18.76 -13.25
N ILE A 72 22.79 -18.95 -12.23
CA ILE A 72 23.02 -17.97 -11.20
C ILE A 72 24.54 -17.78 -11.07
N ASP A 73 24.97 -16.56 -11.34
CA ASP A 73 26.34 -16.13 -11.14
C ASP A 73 26.39 -15.17 -9.97
N GLY A 74 27.16 -15.50 -8.92
CA GLY A 74 27.17 -14.73 -7.66
C GLY A 74 28.54 -14.12 -7.36
N LYS A 75 28.51 -12.90 -6.82
CA LYS A 75 29.66 -12.18 -6.29
C LYS A 75 29.31 -11.68 -4.89
N TRP A 76 30.20 -11.89 -3.92
CA TRP A 76 29.98 -11.40 -2.56
C TRP A 76 31.29 -10.90 -1.95
N GLN A 77 31.17 -10.07 -0.95
CA GLN A 77 32.30 -9.36 -0.36
C GLN A 77 33.39 -10.31 0.19
N ASN A 78 33.01 -11.41 0.80
CA ASN A 78 33.93 -12.38 1.38
C ASN A 78 33.96 -13.69 0.59
N TRP A 79 34.36 -13.64 -0.66
CA TRP A 79 34.38 -14.77 -1.62
C TRP A 79 35.18 -16.00 -1.17
N GLN A 80 36.05 -15.85 -0.16
CA GLN A 80 36.83 -16.97 0.40
C GLN A 80 35.99 -17.90 1.30
N GLN A 81 34.83 -17.44 1.75
CA GLN A 81 33.91 -18.25 2.56
C GLN A 81 32.66 -18.61 1.75
N PRO A 82 32.20 -19.86 1.85
CA PRO A 82 30.97 -20.25 1.17
C PRO A 82 29.76 -19.50 1.75
N LEU A 83 28.98 -18.89 0.88
CA LEU A 83 27.72 -18.23 1.25
C LEU A 83 26.56 -19.17 0.88
N PRO A 84 25.79 -19.70 1.85
CA PRO A 84 24.61 -20.49 1.56
C PRO A 84 23.51 -19.58 0.99
N VAL A 85 23.06 -19.90 -0.22
CA VAL A 85 22.00 -19.14 -0.89
C VAL A 85 20.79 -20.03 -1.08
N THR A 86 19.61 -19.54 -0.70
CA THR A 86 18.35 -20.24 -0.95
C THR A 86 17.59 -19.50 -2.04
N VAL A 87 17.26 -20.24 -3.11
CA VAL A 87 16.51 -19.72 -4.24
C VAL A 87 15.15 -20.40 -4.31
N LYS A 88 14.08 -19.62 -4.31
CA LYS A 88 12.70 -20.09 -4.46
C LYS A 88 12.13 -19.52 -5.74
N VAL A 89 11.66 -20.38 -6.63
CA VAL A 89 11.02 -20.00 -7.88
C VAL A 89 9.54 -20.36 -7.80
N GLU A 90 8.68 -19.38 -7.96
CA GLU A 90 7.23 -19.55 -7.95
C GLU A 90 6.62 -19.09 -9.27
N GLN A 91 5.62 -19.81 -9.75
CA GLN A 91 4.90 -19.48 -10.97
C GLN A 91 3.45 -19.08 -10.64
N ASN A 92 2.85 -18.27 -11.49
CA ASN A 92 1.43 -17.89 -11.38
C ASN A 92 1.08 -17.08 -10.12
N ILE A 93 1.95 -16.17 -9.71
CA ILE A 93 1.68 -15.33 -8.55
C ILE A 93 0.64 -14.26 -8.89
N THR A 94 -0.49 -14.32 -8.21
CA THR A 94 -1.52 -13.30 -8.32
C THR A 94 -1.10 -12.07 -7.52
N ARG A 95 -0.77 -10.98 -8.18
CA ARG A 95 -0.52 -9.69 -7.51
C ARG A 95 -1.82 -9.13 -6.94
N GLY A 96 -2.14 -9.48 -5.71
CA GLY A 96 -3.33 -9.00 -5.00
C GLY A 96 -3.36 -7.48 -4.79
N THR A 97 -2.22 -6.81 -4.82
CA THR A 97 -2.08 -5.36 -4.62
C THR A 97 -2.90 -4.56 -5.64
N ASN A 98 -2.89 -4.96 -6.91
CA ASN A 98 -3.66 -4.29 -7.95
C ASN A 98 -5.18 -4.46 -7.75
N PHE A 99 -5.60 -5.62 -7.24
CA PHE A 99 -6.99 -5.87 -6.87
C PHE A 99 -7.42 -5.01 -5.68
N CYS A 100 -6.59 -4.88 -4.64
CA CYS A 100 -6.87 -4.00 -3.51
C CYS A 100 -7.02 -2.54 -3.94
N CYS A 101 -6.11 -2.02 -4.78
CA CYS A 101 -6.21 -0.65 -5.29
C CYS A 101 -7.47 -0.43 -6.11
N ALA A 102 -7.82 -1.36 -6.99
CA ALA A 102 -9.05 -1.30 -7.78
C ALA A 102 -10.30 -1.34 -6.89
N PHE A 103 -10.31 -2.18 -5.86
CA PHE A 103 -11.40 -2.31 -4.91
C PHE A 103 -11.59 -1.03 -4.07
N ILE A 104 -10.49 -0.43 -3.60
CA ILE A 104 -10.51 0.82 -2.86
C ILE A 104 -11.08 1.95 -3.73
N LEU A 105 -10.63 2.07 -4.99
CA LEU A 105 -11.15 3.06 -5.93
C LEU A 105 -12.66 2.87 -6.17
N LEU A 106 -13.12 1.65 -6.30
CA LEU A 106 -14.52 1.32 -6.52
C LEU A 106 -15.39 1.64 -5.30
N LEU A 107 -14.83 1.51 -4.07
CA LEU A 107 -15.52 1.85 -2.83
C LEU A 107 -15.57 3.35 -2.54
N ILE A 108 -14.62 4.14 -3.04
CA ILE A 108 -14.58 5.60 -2.81
C ILE A 108 -15.84 6.29 -3.36
N ILE A 109 -16.31 5.91 -4.54
CA ILE A 109 -17.48 6.53 -5.18
C ILE A 109 -18.76 6.39 -4.33
N PRO A 110 -19.17 5.18 -3.89
CA PRO A 110 -20.36 5.05 -3.06
C PRO A 110 -20.15 5.68 -1.66
N LEU A 111 -18.94 5.59 -1.11
CA LEU A 111 -18.64 6.19 0.20
C LEU A 111 -18.81 7.70 0.19
N VAL A 112 -18.28 8.39 -0.82
CA VAL A 112 -18.45 9.84 -0.99
C VAL A 112 -19.93 10.18 -1.17
N SER A 113 -20.67 9.38 -1.91
CA SER A 113 -22.11 9.58 -2.13
C SER A 113 -22.92 9.47 -0.83
N ILE A 114 -22.59 8.49 0.01
CA ILE A 114 -23.21 8.28 1.33
C ILE A 114 -22.87 9.44 2.28
N ILE A 115 -21.60 9.86 2.33
CA ILE A 115 -21.16 10.96 3.17
C ILE A 115 -21.86 12.26 2.77
N ARG A 116 -21.95 12.57 1.47
CA ARG A 116 -22.67 13.76 0.97
C ARG A 116 -24.14 13.72 1.33
N LYS A 117 -24.77 12.56 1.22
CA LYS A 117 -26.18 12.39 1.62
C LYS A 117 -26.37 12.63 3.11
N TRP A 118 -25.48 12.11 3.94
CA TRP A 118 -25.49 12.24 5.39
C TRP A 118 -25.28 13.72 5.83
N LEU A 119 -24.31 14.39 5.23
CA LEU A 119 -24.05 15.83 5.47
C LEU A 119 -25.24 16.69 5.05
N PHE A 120 -25.89 16.34 3.94
CA PHE A 120 -27.08 17.07 3.47
C PHE A 120 -28.27 16.87 4.42
N GLU A 121 -28.50 15.68 4.91
CA GLU A 121 -29.57 15.42 5.90
C GLU A 121 -29.28 16.11 7.23
N SER A 122 -28.04 16.06 7.72
CA SER A 122 -27.64 16.75 8.96
C SER A 122 -27.86 18.26 8.86
N SER A 123 -27.58 18.88 7.71
CA SER A 123 -27.83 20.30 7.48
C SER A 123 -29.33 20.66 7.46
N ARG A 124 -30.18 19.78 6.92
CA ARG A 124 -31.65 19.98 6.96
C ARG A 124 -32.23 19.95 8.37
N TRP A 125 -31.76 19.06 9.21
CA TRP A 125 -32.23 18.95 10.60
C TRP A 125 -31.74 20.13 11.45
N GLY A 126 -30.56 20.67 11.21
CA GLY A 126 -30.04 21.87 11.88
C GLY A 126 -30.86 23.12 11.58
N GLN A 127 -31.42 23.24 10.39
CA GLN A 127 -32.27 24.37 10.03
C GLN A 127 -33.67 24.28 10.62
N SER A 128 -34.22 23.09 10.89
CA SER A 128 -35.53 22.91 11.50
C SER A 128 -35.54 23.15 13.00
N MET A 129 -34.42 23.02 13.70
CA MET A 129 -34.31 23.34 15.13
C MET A 129 -34.25 24.85 15.43
N PHE A 130 -33.95 25.66 14.42
CA PHE A 130 -33.84 27.12 14.64
C PHE A 130 -35.18 27.88 14.59
N SER A 131 -36.28 27.24 14.21
CA SER A 131 -37.58 27.84 14.10
C SER A 131 -38.49 27.66 15.32
N THR A 132 -37.99 27.08 16.43
CA THR A 132 -38.80 26.82 17.64
C THR A 132 -38.35 27.69 18.84
N SER A 133 -37.48 28.65 18.66
CA SER A 133 -37.20 29.64 19.73
C SER A 133 -37.61 31.03 19.27
N GLY A 134 -38.89 31.18 19.01
CA GLY A 134 -39.59 32.41 18.72
C GLY A 134 -40.69 32.66 19.72
N SER A 135 -40.34 33.34 20.82
CA SER A 135 -41.17 34.30 21.51
C SER A 135 -42.43 33.84 22.21
N SER A 136 -42.34 33.71 23.48
CA SER A 136 -43.40 34.07 24.42
C SER A 136 -42.83 35.16 25.36
N ASN A 137 -43.10 36.38 25.00
CA ASN A 137 -43.14 37.50 25.97
C ASN A 137 -44.45 38.21 25.72
N ASP A 138 -45.48 37.70 26.34
CA ASP A 138 -46.65 38.44 26.74
C ASP A 138 -46.24 39.35 27.90
N SER A 139 -46.27 40.63 27.68
CA SER A 139 -46.38 41.61 28.75
C SER A 139 -47.59 42.47 28.45
N SER A 140 -48.65 42.07 29.13
CA SER A 140 -49.84 42.88 29.38
C SER A 140 -49.48 44.27 29.89
N SER A 141 -50.09 45.29 29.36
CA SER A 141 -50.51 46.46 30.11
C SER A 141 -51.69 47.10 29.41
N ASP A 142 -52.79 46.94 30.11
CA ASP A 142 -54.04 47.65 29.95
C ASP A 142 -53.79 49.14 29.93
N SER A 143 -54.48 49.85 29.06
CA SER A 143 -54.97 51.22 29.36
C SER A 143 -56.18 51.47 28.47
N CYS A 144 -57.31 51.38 29.11
CA CYS A 144 -58.57 52.06 28.74
C CYS A 144 -58.42 53.55 28.82
N SER A 145 -58.97 54.25 27.86
CA SER A 145 -59.60 55.60 28.02
C SER A 145 -60.32 55.88 26.70
N SER A 146 -61.57 55.67 26.69
CA SER A 146 -62.72 56.65 26.90
C SER A 146 -62.71 57.76 25.84
N CYS A 147 -63.74 57.64 25.04
CA CYS A 147 -64.97 58.49 25.03
C CYS A 147 -64.93 59.73 24.16
N SER A 148 -66.06 59.83 23.44
CA SER A 148 -66.84 61.01 23.00
C SER A 148 -66.27 61.75 21.79
N GLY A 149 -66.99 62.00 20.80
CA GLY A 149 -68.34 62.38 20.57
C GLY A 149 -68.33 63.57 19.61
N ASP A 150 -69.10 63.55 18.72
CA ASP A 150 -69.98 64.39 17.92
C ASP A 150 -70.04 63.97 16.46
#